data_91972d924df9a2a74afe4f90062bab03
#
_entry.id   91972d924df9a2a74afe4f90062bab03
#
_cell.length_a   1.000
_cell.length_b   1.000
_cell.length_c   1.000
_cell.angle_alpha   90.00
_cell.angle_beta   90.00
_cell.angle_gamma   90.00
#
_symmetry.space_group_name_H-M   'P 1'
#
loop_
_entity.id
_entity.type
_entity.pdbx_description
1 polymer ?
#
loop_
_entity_poly.entity_id
_entity_poly.type
_entity_poly.pdbx_seq_one_letter_code
_entity_poly.pdbx_strand_id
1 'polypeptide(L)'
;MIKKLLQLSLGAFLTSAGISHLGSNRTEFLAQVPTWLPLNADFVVVASGIVEITLGISLITTTFVLKGYRKQIGIVVAIFFILIFPGNINQYVNNIDAFGLDTDQKRLIRLFFQPLLVIWALWASGVEIRRKVS
;
A
#
# COMPACT_ATOMS: atom_id res chain seq x y z
N MET A 1 13.83 -9.50 15.51
CA MET A 1 14.17 -8.07 15.60
C MET A 1 14.07 -7.35 14.26
N ILE A 2 14.68 -7.89 13.21
CA ILE A 2 14.58 -7.29 11.86
C ILE A 2 13.13 -7.16 11.40
N LYS A 3 12.32 -8.19 11.63
CA LYS A 3 10.91 -8.15 11.23
C LYS A 3 10.14 -7.02 11.92
N LYS A 4 10.42 -6.76 13.18
CA LYS A 4 9.80 -5.65 13.92
C LYS A 4 10.19 -4.30 13.35
N LEU A 5 11.46 -4.12 13.00
CA LEU A 5 11.94 -2.89 12.38
C LEU A 5 11.29 -2.67 11.02
N LEU A 6 11.17 -3.74 10.23
CA LEU A 6 10.53 -3.67 8.92
C LEU A 6 9.03 -3.41 9.05
N GLN A 7 8.38 -3.95 10.08
CA GLN A 7 6.97 -3.69 10.34
C GLN A 7 6.75 -2.23 10.75
N LEU A 8 7.61 -1.68 11.61
CA LEU A 8 7.55 -0.28 12.00
C LEU A 8 7.78 0.64 10.81
N SER A 9 8.77 0.31 9.97
CA SER A 9 9.08 1.09 8.78
C SER A 9 7.89 1.11 7.81
N LEU A 10 7.27 -0.03 7.60
CA LEU A 10 6.10 -0.14 6.73
C LEU A 10 4.92 0.64 7.31
N GLY A 11 4.70 0.55 8.62
CA GLY A 11 3.65 1.31 9.30
C GLY A 11 3.84 2.81 9.17
N ALA A 12 5.07 3.28 9.36
CA ALA A 12 5.41 4.70 9.17
C ALA A 12 5.20 5.14 7.72
N PHE A 13 5.61 4.30 6.77
CA PHE A 13 5.42 4.56 5.35
C PHE A 13 3.94 4.68 4.99
N LEU A 14 3.12 3.73 5.42
CA LEU A 14 1.67 3.73 5.15
C LEU A 14 0.98 4.93 5.80
N THR A 15 1.34 5.26 7.03
CA THR A 15 0.76 6.42 7.72
C THR A 15 1.09 7.69 6.97
N SER A 16 2.35 7.87 6.57
CA SER A 16 2.78 9.04 5.79
C SER A 16 2.10 9.10 4.43
N ALA A 17 1.98 7.96 3.75
CA ALA A 17 1.32 7.88 2.45
C ALA A 17 -0.17 8.23 2.58
N GLY A 18 -0.84 7.73 3.61
CA GLY A 18 -2.25 8.04 3.85
C GLY A 18 -2.48 9.52 4.12
N ILE A 19 -1.60 10.16 4.87
CA ILE A 19 -1.65 11.60 5.09
C ILE A 19 -1.47 12.34 3.77
N SER A 20 -0.56 11.89 2.91
CA SER A 20 -0.36 12.45 1.57
C SER A 20 -1.62 12.39 0.70
N HIS A 21 -2.38 11.29 0.81
CA HIS A 21 -3.66 11.16 0.08
C HIS A 21 -4.63 12.28 0.41
N LEU A 22 -4.62 12.74 1.66
CA LEU A 22 -5.57 13.74 2.13
C LEU A 22 -5.07 15.16 1.91
N GLY A 23 -3.80 15.35 1.60
CA GLY A 23 -3.16 16.66 1.52
C GLY A 23 -2.29 16.86 0.29
N SER A 24 -0.96 16.87 0.49
CA SER A 24 0.00 17.35 -0.49
C SER A 24 -0.02 16.63 -1.85
N ASN A 25 -0.33 15.33 -1.88
CA ASN A 25 -0.31 14.53 -3.11
C ASN A 25 -1.70 14.10 -3.56
N ARG A 26 -2.74 14.73 -3.07
CA ARG A 26 -4.12 14.35 -3.39
C ARG A 26 -4.40 14.33 -4.89
N THR A 27 -3.93 15.35 -5.61
CA THR A 27 -4.12 15.47 -7.06
C THR A 27 -3.47 14.30 -7.80
N GLU A 28 -2.27 13.91 -7.39
CA GLU A 28 -1.55 12.81 -8.02
C GLU A 28 -2.24 11.47 -7.77
N PHE A 29 -2.77 11.25 -6.56
CA PHE A 29 -3.56 10.06 -6.28
C PHE A 29 -4.86 10.02 -7.08
N LEU A 30 -5.51 11.17 -7.26
CA LEU A 30 -6.71 11.26 -8.11
C LEU A 30 -6.41 10.79 -9.53
N ALA A 31 -5.25 11.13 -10.07
CA ALA A 31 -4.85 10.73 -11.41
C ALA A 31 -4.69 9.22 -11.57
N GLN A 32 -4.40 8.51 -10.49
CA GLN A 32 -4.24 7.05 -10.51
C GLN A 32 -5.56 6.28 -10.50
N VAL A 33 -6.66 6.91 -10.08
CA VAL A 33 -7.95 6.21 -10.00
C VAL A 33 -8.43 5.85 -11.41
N PRO A 34 -8.70 4.55 -11.69
CA PRO A 34 -9.18 4.16 -13.01
C PRO A 34 -10.51 4.83 -13.35
N THR A 35 -10.63 5.31 -14.60
CA THR A 35 -11.84 6.00 -15.04
C THR A 35 -13.05 5.07 -15.19
N TRP A 36 -12.78 3.75 -15.34
CA TRP A 36 -13.84 2.75 -15.44
C TRP A 36 -14.47 2.41 -14.08
N LEU A 37 -13.88 2.86 -13.00
CA LEU A 37 -14.39 2.56 -11.67
C LEU A 37 -15.68 3.36 -11.42
N PRO A 38 -16.79 2.71 -11.04
CA PRO A 38 -18.09 3.39 -10.86
C PRO A 38 -18.20 4.11 -9.51
N LEU A 39 -17.10 4.72 -9.06
CA LEU A 39 -17.04 5.46 -7.80
C LEU A 39 -16.44 6.83 -8.06
N ASN A 40 -16.81 7.80 -7.23
CA ASN A 40 -16.19 9.12 -7.27
C ASN A 40 -14.71 9.01 -6.96
N ALA A 41 -13.83 9.54 -7.83
CA ALA A 41 -12.40 9.45 -7.66
C ALA A 41 -11.92 10.09 -6.34
N ASP A 42 -12.48 11.23 -5.99
CA ASP A 42 -12.12 11.91 -4.74
C ASP A 42 -12.49 11.06 -3.52
N PHE A 43 -13.65 10.43 -3.54
CA PHE A 43 -14.07 9.51 -2.48
C PHE A 43 -13.08 8.34 -2.35
N VAL A 44 -12.64 7.75 -3.47
CA VAL A 44 -11.69 6.63 -3.48
C VAL A 44 -10.37 7.06 -2.85
N VAL A 45 -9.86 8.23 -3.23
CA VAL A 45 -8.58 8.74 -2.69
C VAL A 45 -8.69 9.00 -1.19
N VAL A 46 -9.75 9.68 -0.74
CA VAL A 46 -9.92 9.98 0.68
C VAL A 46 -10.12 8.70 1.50
N ALA A 47 -10.97 7.80 1.02
CA ALA A 47 -11.22 6.53 1.72
C ALA A 47 -9.95 5.69 1.82
N SER A 48 -9.19 5.58 0.73
CA SER A 48 -7.94 4.81 0.74
C SER A 48 -6.90 5.44 1.66
N GLY A 49 -6.84 6.78 1.73
CA GLY A 49 -5.95 7.48 2.66
C GLY A 49 -6.28 7.16 4.11
N ILE A 50 -7.56 7.18 4.47
CA ILE A 50 -8.02 6.83 5.83
C ILE A 50 -7.67 5.38 6.16
N VAL A 51 -7.90 4.47 5.22
CA VAL A 51 -7.55 3.05 5.38
C VAL A 51 -6.04 2.88 5.58
N GLU A 52 -5.24 3.57 4.78
CA GLU A 52 -3.77 3.50 4.91
C GLU A 52 -3.28 3.99 6.26
N ILE A 53 -3.81 5.12 6.75
CA ILE A 53 -3.45 5.63 8.07
C ILE A 53 -3.83 4.62 9.14
N THR A 54 -5.02 4.05 9.07
CA THR A 54 -5.50 3.05 10.02
C THR A 54 -4.61 1.82 10.02
N LEU A 55 -4.26 1.31 8.84
CA LEU A 55 -3.38 0.15 8.70
C LEU A 55 -1.98 0.44 9.17
N GLY A 56 -1.46 1.63 8.85
CA GLY A 56 -0.12 2.05 9.28
C GLY A 56 -0.03 2.12 10.80
N ILE A 57 -1.00 2.74 11.44
CA ILE A 57 -1.06 2.82 12.91
C ILE A 57 -1.22 1.42 13.51
N SER A 58 -2.03 0.57 12.89
CA SER A 58 -2.23 -0.81 13.34
C SER A 58 -0.94 -1.61 13.29
N LEU A 59 -0.13 -1.45 12.23
CA LEU A 59 1.18 -2.09 12.13
C LEU A 59 2.11 -1.63 13.24
N ILE A 60 2.15 -0.34 13.52
CA ILE A 60 2.99 0.22 14.58
C ILE A 60 2.52 -0.31 15.93
N THR A 61 1.22 -0.28 16.19
CA THR A 61 0.63 -0.72 17.46
C THR A 61 0.93 -2.19 17.72
N THR A 62 0.70 -3.06 16.73
CA THR A 62 0.88 -4.51 16.91
C THR A 62 2.34 -4.94 16.98
N THR A 63 3.27 -4.03 16.69
CA THR A 63 4.69 -4.29 16.93
C THR A 63 5.00 -4.30 18.42
N PHE A 64 4.34 -3.46 19.20
CA PHE A 64 4.63 -3.28 20.63
C PHE A 64 3.57 -3.91 21.52
N VAL A 65 2.29 -3.76 21.19
CA VAL A 65 1.17 -4.30 21.96
C VAL A 65 0.24 -5.05 21.02
N LEU A 66 -0.67 -5.86 21.57
CA LEU A 66 -1.62 -6.64 20.77
C LEU A 66 -0.92 -7.50 19.71
N LYS A 67 0.24 -8.05 20.06
CA LYS A 67 1.10 -8.80 19.14
C LYS A 67 0.42 -10.01 18.50
N GLY A 68 -0.62 -10.53 19.14
CA GLY A 68 -1.41 -11.63 18.60
C GLY A 68 -2.15 -11.29 17.31
N TYR A 69 -2.30 -10.01 16.99
CA TYR A 69 -2.98 -9.55 15.77
C TYR A 69 -2.02 -9.19 14.63
N ARG A 70 -0.69 -9.35 14.83
CA ARG A 70 0.30 -8.96 13.81
C ARG A 70 0.03 -9.62 12.47
N LYS A 71 -0.21 -10.93 12.46
CA LYS A 71 -0.41 -11.68 11.21
C LYS A 71 -1.68 -11.22 10.50
N GLN A 72 -2.76 -11.03 11.24
CA GLN A 72 -4.02 -10.56 10.66
C GLN A 72 -3.87 -9.18 10.04
N ILE A 73 -3.21 -8.26 10.74
CA ILE A 73 -2.97 -6.92 10.22
C ILE A 73 -2.08 -6.98 8.97
N GLY A 74 -1.02 -7.81 8.98
CA GLY A 74 -0.16 -7.99 7.83
C GLY A 74 -0.91 -8.51 6.61
N ILE A 75 -1.81 -9.46 6.80
CA ILE A 75 -2.65 -9.99 5.72
C ILE A 75 -3.57 -8.90 5.16
N VAL A 76 -4.19 -8.10 6.02
CA VAL A 76 -5.06 -7.00 5.59
C VAL A 76 -4.28 -5.97 4.80
N VAL A 77 -3.06 -5.62 5.26
CA VAL A 77 -2.19 -4.70 4.54
C VAL A 77 -1.81 -5.25 3.17
N ALA A 78 -1.48 -6.54 3.09
CA ALA A 78 -1.15 -7.18 1.83
C ALA A 78 -2.33 -7.14 0.86
N ILE A 79 -3.54 -7.42 1.35
CA ILE A 79 -4.78 -7.34 0.55
C ILE A 79 -4.98 -5.91 0.06
N PHE A 80 -4.76 -4.91 0.91
CA PHE A 80 -4.88 -3.50 0.53
C PHE A 80 -3.92 -3.18 -0.63
N PHE A 81 -2.66 -3.61 -0.55
CA PHE A 81 -1.69 -3.38 -1.63
C PHE A 81 -2.14 -4.04 -2.94
N ILE A 82 -2.76 -5.21 -2.86
CA ILE A 82 -3.31 -5.89 -4.04
C ILE A 82 -4.49 -5.10 -4.61
N LEU A 83 -5.36 -4.57 -3.74
CA LEU A 83 -6.54 -3.82 -4.17
C LEU A 83 -6.20 -2.49 -4.84
N ILE A 84 -5.09 -1.86 -4.47
CA ILE A 84 -4.66 -0.61 -5.11
C ILE A 84 -3.82 -0.83 -6.37
N PHE A 85 -3.44 -2.06 -6.67
CA PHE A 85 -2.65 -2.38 -7.85
C PHE A 85 -3.30 -1.93 -9.16
N PRO A 86 -4.63 -2.04 -9.35
CA PRO A 86 -5.28 -1.52 -10.56
C PRO A 86 -4.97 -0.05 -10.85
N GLY A 87 -4.79 0.79 -9.82
CA GLY A 87 -4.40 2.18 -10.00
C GLY A 87 -3.02 2.31 -10.64
N ASN A 88 -2.07 1.48 -10.21
CA ASN A 88 -0.72 1.47 -10.78
C ASN A 88 -0.74 0.95 -12.23
N ILE A 89 -1.55 -0.07 -12.51
CA ILE A 89 -1.73 -0.60 -13.87
C ILE A 89 -2.34 0.48 -14.76
N ASN A 90 -3.35 1.20 -14.26
CA ASN A 90 -3.98 2.29 -14.98
C ASN A 90 -2.96 3.38 -15.34
N GLN A 91 -2.08 3.73 -14.39
CA GLN A 91 -1.04 4.73 -14.62
C GLN A 91 -0.09 4.29 -15.74
N TYR A 92 0.31 3.03 -15.76
CA TYR A 92 1.21 2.51 -16.78
C TYR A 92 0.52 2.43 -18.16
N VAL A 93 -0.67 1.84 -18.21
CA VAL A 93 -1.40 1.59 -19.47
C VAL A 93 -1.80 2.91 -20.14
N ASN A 94 -2.19 3.91 -19.37
CA ASN A 94 -2.69 5.18 -19.88
C ASN A 94 -1.63 6.29 -19.86
N ASN A 95 -0.36 5.96 -19.57
CA ASN A 95 0.77 6.89 -19.55
C ASN A 95 0.52 8.11 -18.66
N ILE A 96 -0.02 7.89 -17.46
CA ILE A 96 -0.37 8.97 -16.55
C ILE A 96 0.86 9.45 -15.81
N ASP A 97 1.15 10.75 -15.87
CA ASP A 97 2.23 11.38 -15.14
C ASP A 97 1.76 11.75 -13.73
N ALA A 98 2.30 11.03 -12.75
CA ALA A 98 2.04 11.30 -11.35
C ALA A 98 3.23 10.83 -10.52
N PHE A 99 3.48 11.49 -9.39
CA PHE A 99 4.59 11.12 -8.49
C PHE A 99 5.96 11.13 -9.17
N GLY A 100 6.16 11.97 -10.18
CA GLY A 100 7.40 12.00 -10.95
C GLY A 100 7.59 10.83 -11.91
N LEU A 101 6.56 9.99 -12.08
CA LEU A 101 6.60 8.84 -12.99
C LEU A 101 6.16 9.29 -14.39
N ASP A 102 7.06 9.98 -15.08
CA ASP A 102 6.78 10.64 -16.35
C ASP A 102 7.29 9.87 -17.57
N THR A 103 7.78 8.65 -17.40
CA THR A 103 8.18 7.76 -18.47
C THR A 103 7.58 6.38 -18.26
N ASP A 104 7.42 5.62 -19.36
CA ASP A 104 6.92 4.24 -19.28
C ASP A 104 7.83 3.36 -18.44
N GLN A 105 9.14 3.57 -18.55
CA GLN A 105 10.11 2.81 -17.77
C GLN A 105 9.92 3.04 -16.27
N LYS A 106 9.73 4.28 -15.83
CA LYS A 106 9.49 4.60 -14.42
C LYS A 106 8.18 3.99 -13.94
N ARG A 107 7.12 4.09 -14.75
CA ARG A 107 5.81 3.51 -14.42
C ARG A 107 5.86 1.99 -14.34
N LEU A 108 6.62 1.35 -15.23
CA LEU A 108 6.79 -0.09 -15.22
C LEU A 108 7.55 -0.56 -13.97
N ILE A 109 8.61 0.15 -13.60
CA ILE A 109 9.36 -0.15 -12.37
C ILE A 109 8.43 -0.05 -11.17
N ARG A 110 7.55 0.96 -11.13
CA ARG A 110 6.58 1.12 -10.03
C ARG A 110 5.64 -0.07 -9.93
N LEU A 111 5.23 -0.65 -11.06
CA LEU A 111 4.38 -1.85 -11.05
C LEU A 111 5.05 -3.02 -10.35
N PHE A 112 6.35 -3.20 -10.56
CA PHE A 112 7.10 -4.29 -9.93
C PHE A 112 7.32 -4.06 -8.44
N PHE A 113 7.25 -2.82 -7.97
CA PHE A 113 7.32 -2.53 -6.53
C PHE A 113 6.11 -3.07 -5.76
N GLN A 114 4.95 -3.13 -6.40
CA GLN A 114 3.73 -3.51 -5.69
C GLN A 114 3.78 -4.93 -5.11
N PRO A 115 4.21 -5.96 -5.87
CA PRO A 115 4.40 -7.29 -5.28
C PRO A 115 5.41 -7.31 -4.14
N LEU A 116 6.46 -6.47 -4.23
CA LEU A 116 7.46 -6.38 -3.16
C LEU A 116 6.85 -5.82 -1.88
N LEU A 117 5.94 -4.85 -1.99
CA LEU A 117 5.23 -4.32 -0.83
C LEU A 117 4.34 -5.38 -0.19
N VAL A 118 3.69 -6.21 -0.99
CA VAL A 118 2.88 -7.33 -0.49
C VAL A 118 3.75 -8.30 0.30
N ILE A 119 4.89 -8.69 -0.25
CA ILE A 119 5.84 -9.58 0.42
C ILE A 119 6.36 -8.95 1.72
N TRP A 120 6.70 -7.67 1.68
CA TRP A 120 7.16 -6.94 2.85
C TRP A 120 6.12 -6.98 3.97
N ALA A 121 4.86 -6.70 3.66
CA ALA A 121 3.78 -6.73 4.65
C ALA A 121 3.64 -8.11 5.28
N LEU A 122 3.63 -9.16 4.48
CA LEU A 122 3.44 -10.54 4.96
C LEU A 122 4.65 -11.01 5.78
N TRP A 123 5.85 -10.78 5.26
CA TRP A 123 7.05 -11.27 5.93
C TRP A 123 7.31 -10.54 7.25
N ALA A 124 7.21 -9.21 7.25
CA ALA A 124 7.47 -8.40 8.44
C ALA A 124 6.48 -8.70 9.57
N SER A 125 5.23 -9.01 9.24
CA SER A 125 4.20 -9.32 10.23
C SER A 125 4.22 -10.78 10.71
N GLY A 126 5.14 -11.58 10.17
CA GLY A 126 5.33 -12.96 10.59
C GLY A 126 4.43 -13.98 9.87
N VAL A 127 3.76 -13.57 8.79
CA VAL A 127 2.99 -14.50 7.97
C VAL A 127 3.94 -15.35 7.14
N GLU A 128 3.73 -16.67 7.14
CA GLU A 128 4.52 -17.55 6.30
C GLU A 128 4.06 -17.43 4.84
N ILE A 129 5.00 -17.03 3.99
CA ILE A 129 4.74 -16.91 2.55
C ILE A 129 5.00 -18.23 1.86
N ARG A 130 5.95 -19.01 2.41
CA ARG A 130 6.33 -20.30 1.83
C ARG A 130 5.31 -21.36 2.22
N ARG A 131 4.77 -22.03 1.21
CA ARG A 131 3.90 -23.16 1.43
C ARG A 131 4.69 -24.31 2.05
N LYS A 132 4.25 -24.78 3.21
CA LYS A 132 4.84 -25.97 3.79
C LYS A 132 4.45 -27.17 2.92
N VAL A 133 5.46 -27.83 2.39
CA VAL A 133 5.26 -29.14 1.78
C VAL A 133 5.25 -30.13 2.94
N SER A 134 4.09 -30.58 3.29
CA SER A 134 3.95 -31.64 4.29
C SER A 134 4.21 -32.99 3.66
#